data_5c09ebc9535ccc5df1371413c5bbbe34
#
_entry.id   5c09ebc9535ccc5df1371413c5bbbe34
#
_cell.length_a   1.000
_cell.length_b   1.000
_cell.length_c   1.000
_cell.angle_alpha   90.00
_cell.angle_beta   90.00
_cell.angle_gamma   90.00
#
_symmetry.space_group_name_H-M   'P 1'
#
loop_
_entity.id
_entity.type
_entity.pdbx_description
1 polymer ?
#
loop_
_entity_poly.entity_id
_entity_poly.type
_entity_poly.pdbx_seq_one_letter_code
_entity_poly.pdbx_strand_id
1 'polypeptide(L)'
;ALATIIRPAWRGIAAVALVPIAIALFYGATHRQVGSVEQGSPLLWPDNEFNIGDRMINRNLAGTVTLNVVWEGKRDHARKFPAAFTSMRDFQRYVAEHTGAAATLSIADYLPVTNRLLHGGDPKWIPMDTDVQSVTANMFFTLTGHSLTDYQQLIRSDLSSGDVVLWYKDL
;
A
#
# COMPACT_ATOMS: atom_id res chain seq x y z
N ALA A 1 -47.19 28.73 2.88
CA ALA A 1 -45.85 28.86 3.46
C ALA A 1 -44.78 29.26 2.42
N LEU A 2 -44.72 28.62 1.23
CA LEU A 2 -43.74 28.96 0.17
C LEU A 2 -43.92 30.39 -0.42
N ALA A 3 -45.17 30.89 -0.51
CA ALA A 3 -45.46 32.21 -1.05
C ALA A 3 -44.90 33.39 -0.20
N THR A 4 -44.61 33.16 1.08
CA THR A 4 -44.09 34.18 1.99
C THR A 4 -42.61 34.44 1.74
N ILE A 5 -41.87 33.44 1.24
CA ILE A 5 -40.43 33.56 0.92
C ILE A 5 -40.17 34.42 -0.34
N ILE A 6 -41.22 34.64 -1.17
CA ILE A 6 -41.11 35.38 -2.43
C ILE A 6 -41.15 36.91 -2.21
N ARG A 7 -41.52 37.40 -1.02
CA ARG A 7 -41.52 38.82 -0.71
C ARG A 7 -40.09 39.38 -0.68
N PRO A 8 -39.79 40.55 -1.31
CA PRO A 8 -38.41 41.04 -1.46
C PRO A 8 -37.67 41.24 -0.12
N ALA A 9 -38.39 41.59 0.94
CA ALA A 9 -37.81 41.77 2.28
C ALA A 9 -37.29 40.43 2.89
N TRP A 10 -37.96 39.30 2.62
CA TRP A 10 -37.57 37.99 3.14
C TRP A 10 -36.44 37.34 2.34
N ARG A 11 -36.24 37.75 1.08
CA ARG A 11 -35.14 37.24 0.23
C ARG A 11 -33.78 37.61 0.81
N GLY A 12 -33.62 38.80 1.32
CA GLY A 12 -32.39 39.23 1.99
C GLY A 12 -32.11 38.44 3.26
N ILE A 13 -33.15 38.24 4.09
CA ILE A 13 -33.02 37.46 5.34
C ILE A 13 -32.70 36.03 5.03
N ALA A 14 -33.36 35.43 4.04
CA ALA A 14 -33.09 34.04 3.61
C ALA A 14 -31.67 33.88 3.06
N ALA A 15 -31.19 34.81 2.26
CA ALA A 15 -29.82 34.78 1.74
C ALA A 15 -28.79 34.89 2.86
N VAL A 16 -28.98 35.81 3.82
CA VAL A 16 -28.08 35.97 4.98
C VAL A 16 -28.07 34.70 5.86
N ALA A 17 -29.19 33.98 5.99
CA ALA A 17 -29.26 32.74 6.76
C ALA A 17 -28.66 31.54 5.99
N LEU A 18 -28.79 31.49 4.66
CA LEU A 18 -28.27 30.39 3.83
C LEU A 18 -26.76 30.43 3.69
N VAL A 19 -26.13 31.59 3.69
CA VAL A 19 -24.65 31.68 3.57
C VAL A 19 -23.91 30.97 4.71
N PRO A 20 -24.20 31.24 6.00
CA PRO A 20 -23.51 30.53 7.08
C PRO A 20 -23.81 29.02 7.09
N ILE A 21 -25.01 28.61 6.70
CA ILE A 21 -25.36 27.18 6.56
C ILE A 21 -24.52 26.55 5.45
N ALA A 22 -24.41 27.19 4.29
CA ALA A 22 -23.60 26.69 3.19
C ALA A 22 -22.12 26.60 3.57
N ILE A 23 -21.57 27.59 4.28
CA ILE A 23 -20.20 27.58 4.79
C ILE A 23 -20.01 26.42 5.79
N ALA A 24 -20.95 26.23 6.72
CA ALA A 24 -20.86 25.15 7.70
C ALA A 24 -20.92 23.76 7.04
N LEU A 25 -21.80 23.59 6.04
CA LEU A 25 -21.90 22.35 5.27
C LEU A 25 -20.64 22.09 4.44
N PHE A 26 -20.11 23.11 3.80
CA PHE A 26 -18.86 22.99 3.05
C PHE A 26 -17.68 22.63 3.97
N TYR A 27 -17.55 23.31 5.10
CA TYR A 27 -16.54 22.99 6.10
C TYR A 27 -16.69 21.58 6.63
N GLY A 28 -17.91 21.16 6.97
CA GLY A 28 -18.18 19.78 7.41
C GLY A 28 -17.90 18.75 6.33
N ALA A 29 -18.15 19.05 5.05
CA ALA A 29 -17.87 18.15 3.93
C ALA A 29 -16.35 17.97 3.70
N THR A 30 -15.57 19.05 3.82
CA THR A 30 -14.10 19.00 3.61
C THR A 30 -13.35 18.35 4.76
N HIS A 31 -13.93 18.32 5.96
CA HIS A 31 -13.32 17.69 7.14
C HIS A 31 -13.90 16.30 7.44
N ARG A 32 -14.74 15.77 6.55
CA ARG A 32 -15.32 14.45 6.73
C ARG A 32 -14.28 13.39 6.40
N GLN A 33 -13.87 12.62 7.38
CA GLN A 33 -13.08 11.41 7.15
C GLN A 33 -13.95 10.36 6.44
N VAL A 34 -13.48 9.88 5.31
CA VAL A 34 -14.10 8.78 4.57
C VAL A 34 -13.32 7.51 4.92
N GLY A 35 -13.97 6.56 5.57
CA GLY A 35 -13.37 5.31 6.00
C GLY A 35 -13.87 4.88 7.38
N SER A 36 -13.42 3.72 7.84
CA SER A 36 -13.65 3.28 9.21
C SER A 36 -12.72 4.04 10.14
N VAL A 37 -13.26 4.72 11.13
CA VAL A 37 -12.50 5.45 12.15
C VAL A 37 -12.07 4.51 13.30
N GLU A 38 -12.72 3.36 13.42
CA GLU A 38 -12.48 2.38 14.47
C GLU A 38 -11.59 1.24 13.97
N GLN A 39 -10.59 0.89 14.78
CA GLN A 39 -9.73 -0.26 14.53
C GLN A 39 -10.53 -1.56 14.58
N GLY A 40 -10.28 -2.45 13.64
CA GLY A 40 -10.96 -3.74 13.56
C GLY A 40 -12.31 -3.67 12.83
N SER A 41 -13.23 -4.54 13.22
CA SER A 41 -14.56 -4.62 12.64
C SER A 41 -15.57 -3.82 13.47
N PRO A 42 -16.22 -2.80 12.90
CA PRO A 42 -17.27 -2.04 13.60
C PRO A 42 -18.56 -2.86 13.80
N LEU A 43 -18.67 -4.04 13.17
CA LEU A 43 -19.80 -4.95 13.32
C LEU A 43 -19.68 -5.85 14.57
N LEU A 44 -18.50 -5.90 15.17
CA LEU A 44 -18.22 -6.71 16.34
C LEU A 44 -18.01 -5.84 17.58
N TRP A 45 -18.30 -6.42 18.75
CA TRP A 45 -18.01 -5.72 20.00
C TRP A 45 -16.53 -5.42 20.14
N PRO A 46 -16.14 -4.29 20.75
CA PRO A 46 -14.73 -3.92 20.95
C PRO A 46 -13.89 -4.99 21.65
N ASP A 47 -14.52 -5.77 22.54
CA ASP A 47 -13.89 -6.83 23.34
C ASP A 47 -13.89 -8.20 22.63
N ASN A 48 -14.40 -8.29 21.41
CA ASN A 48 -14.37 -9.51 20.65
C ASN A 48 -12.92 -9.92 20.34
N GLU A 49 -12.64 -11.23 20.35
CA GLU A 49 -11.31 -11.80 20.08
C GLU A 49 -10.70 -11.31 18.77
N PHE A 50 -11.52 -11.12 17.74
CA PHE A 50 -11.09 -10.57 16.45
C PHE A 50 -10.55 -9.15 16.62
N ASN A 51 -11.30 -8.26 17.26
CA ASN A 51 -10.88 -6.86 17.47
C ASN A 51 -9.67 -6.74 18.42
N ILE A 52 -9.57 -7.65 19.39
CA ILE A 52 -8.40 -7.75 20.26
C ILE A 52 -7.18 -8.18 19.45
N GLY A 53 -7.32 -9.23 18.63
CA GLY A 53 -6.25 -9.73 17.75
C GLY A 53 -5.79 -8.66 16.75
N ASP A 54 -6.73 -7.97 16.11
CA ASP A 54 -6.43 -6.87 15.18
C ASP A 54 -5.61 -5.76 15.85
N ARG A 55 -6.03 -5.30 17.04
CA ARG A 55 -5.26 -4.31 17.81
C ARG A 55 -3.87 -4.80 18.18
N MET A 56 -3.71 -6.08 18.52
CA MET A 56 -2.39 -6.65 18.83
C MET A 56 -1.48 -6.68 17.59
N ILE A 57 -2.01 -7.05 16.43
CA ILE A 57 -1.28 -7.03 15.15
C ILE A 57 -0.87 -5.61 14.79
N ASN A 58 -1.79 -4.65 14.87
CA ASN A 58 -1.52 -3.25 14.57
C ASN A 58 -0.48 -2.61 15.50
N ARG A 59 -0.42 -3.02 16.77
CA ARG A 59 0.57 -2.51 17.72
C ARG A 59 1.95 -3.12 17.54
N ASN A 60 2.02 -4.43 17.29
CA ASN A 60 3.28 -5.19 17.39
C ASN A 60 3.87 -5.59 16.03
N LEU A 61 3.07 -5.57 14.95
CA LEU A 61 3.48 -5.95 13.60
C LEU A 61 3.29 -4.81 12.60
N ALA A 62 3.34 -5.16 11.32
CA ALA A 62 3.26 -4.18 10.23
C ALA A 62 1.85 -3.59 10.00
N GLY A 63 0.83 -4.10 10.68
CA GLY A 63 -0.55 -3.66 10.53
C GLY A 63 -1.41 -4.67 9.80
N THR A 64 -2.71 -4.40 9.75
CA THR A 64 -3.72 -5.27 9.14
C THR A 64 -4.27 -4.75 7.82
N VAL A 65 -4.03 -3.47 7.51
CA VAL A 65 -4.45 -2.86 6.24
C VAL A 65 -3.40 -3.13 5.17
N THR A 66 -3.76 -3.87 4.14
CA THR A 66 -2.87 -4.20 3.02
C THR A 66 -3.28 -3.47 1.75
N LEU A 67 -2.29 -2.96 1.02
CA LEU A 67 -2.44 -2.39 -0.31
C LEU A 67 -1.49 -3.09 -1.26
N ASN A 68 -2.02 -3.65 -2.33
CA ASN A 68 -1.22 -4.28 -3.37
C ASN A 68 -1.07 -3.32 -4.55
N VAL A 69 0.15 -3.01 -4.92
CA VAL A 69 0.48 -2.20 -6.09
C VAL A 69 1.06 -3.11 -7.17
N VAL A 70 0.27 -3.30 -8.23
CA VAL A 70 0.67 -4.14 -9.36
C VAL A 70 1.63 -3.37 -10.24
N TRP A 71 2.79 -3.93 -10.45
CA TRP A 71 3.75 -3.46 -11.44
C TRP A 71 3.66 -4.33 -12.68
N GLU A 72 3.36 -3.76 -13.82
CA GLU A 72 3.29 -4.44 -15.11
C GLU A 72 4.45 -4.05 -16.01
N GLY A 73 5.09 -5.05 -16.62
CA GLY A 73 6.10 -4.85 -17.63
C GLY A 73 5.50 -4.85 -19.03
N LYS A 74 6.02 -4.01 -19.89
CA LYS A 74 5.57 -3.93 -21.30
C LYS A 74 5.96 -5.15 -22.15
N ARG A 75 6.79 -6.05 -21.62
CA ARG A 75 7.31 -7.24 -22.32
C ARG A 75 7.28 -8.44 -21.39
N ASP A 76 7.13 -9.62 -21.96
CA ASP A 76 7.30 -10.86 -21.23
C ASP A 76 8.67 -10.90 -20.56
N HIS A 77 8.73 -11.49 -19.38
CA HIS A 77 9.94 -11.57 -18.56
C HIS A 77 10.55 -10.21 -18.16
N ALA A 78 9.77 -9.13 -18.17
CA ALA A 78 10.25 -7.79 -17.83
C ALA A 78 10.93 -7.71 -16.46
N ARG A 79 10.61 -8.63 -15.53
CA ARG A 79 11.21 -8.72 -14.19
C ARG A 79 12.66 -9.15 -14.16
N LYS A 80 13.16 -9.75 -15.24
CA LYS A 80 14.58 -10.11 -15.36
C LYS A 80 15.49 -8.91 -15.62
N PHE A 81 14.92 -7.75 -15.91
CA PHE A 81 15.70 -6.56 -16.22
C PHE A 81 16.00 -5.74 -14.96
N PRO A 82 17.21 -5.16 -14.86
CA PRO A 82 17.62 -4.32 -13.74
C PRO A 82 16.67 -3.15 -13.47
N ALA A 83 16.10 -2.57 -14.54
CA ALA A 83 15.17 -1.45 -14.41
C ALA A 83 13.90 -1.81 -13.61
N ALA A 84 13.37 -3.02 -13.76
CA ALA A 84 12.23 -3.48 -12.98
C ALA A 84 12.59 -3.64 -11.49
N PHE A 85 13.74 -4.26 -11.22
CA PHE A 85 14.27 -4.42 -9.87
C PHE A 85 14.49 -3.07 -9.18
N THR A 86 15.19 -2.17 -9.85
CA THR A 86 15.47 -0.81 -9.33
C THR A 86 14.17 -0.03 -9.11
N SER A 87 13.25 -0.08 -10.07
CA SER A 87 11.95 0.60 -9.99
C SER A 87 11.12 0.13 -8.78
N MET A 88 11.07 -1.19 -8.53
CA MET A 88 10.37 -1.73 -7.37
C MET A 88 11.00 -1.26 -6.05
N ARG A 89 12.33 -1.33 -5.95
CA ARG A 89 13.05 -0.90 -4.75
C ARG A 89 12.95 0.61 -4.51
N ASP A 90 13.04 1.41 -5.54
CA ASP A 90 12.88 2.87 -5.42
C ASP A 90 11.46 3.23 -5.00
N PHE A 91 10.46 2.54 -5.54
CA PHE A 91 9.08 2.70 -5.11
C PHE A 91 8.87 2.32 -3.64
N GLN A 92 9.38 1.16 -3.21
CA GLN A 92 9.28 0.74 -1.81
C GLN A 92 9.93 1.74 -0.86
N ARG A 93 11.13 2.23 -1.21
CA ARG A 93 11.81 3.26 -0.43
C ARG A 93 10.99 4.55 -0.36
N TYR A 94 10.49 5.03 -1.50
CA TYR A 94 9.63 6.22 -1.56
C TYR A 94 8.39 6.08 -0.66
N VAL A 95 7.70 4.95 -0.73
CA VAL A 95 6.52 4.67 0.09
C VAL A 95 6.87 4.64 1.58
N ALA A 96 7.94 3.96 1.96
CA ALA A 96 8.38 3.89 3.35
C ALA A 96 8.72 5.26 3.94
N GLU A 97 9.29 6.16 3.13
CA GLU A 97 9.68 7.50 3.56
C GLU A 97 8.52 8.51 3.57
N HIS A 98 7.49 8.35 2.71
CA HIS A 98 6.52 9.42 2.44
C HIS A 98 5.07 9.07 2.78
N THR A 99 4.73 7.79 3.00
CA THR A 99 3.31 7.40 3.14
C THR A 99 2.95 6.81 4.51
N GLY A 100 3.93 6.66 5.41
CA GLY A 100 3.69 6.02 6.71
C GLY A 100 3.42 4.52 6.63
N ALA A 101 3.75 3.85 5.50
CA ALA A 101 3.69 2.40 5.39
C ALA A 101 4.60 1.76 6.45
N ALA A 102 4.07 0.82 7.22
CA ALA A 102 4.80 0.15 8.29
C ALA A 102 5.74 -0.95 7.75
N ALA A 103 5.41 -1.55 6.63
CA ALA A 103 6.24 -2.50 5.92
C ALA A 103 5.91 -2.54 4.42
N THR A 104 6.88 -2.99 3.63
CA THR A 104 6.72 -3.25 2.20
C THR A 104 7.37 -4.58 1.85
N LEU A 105 6.85 -5.27 0.85
CA LEU A 105 7.41 -6.53 0.36
C LEU A 105 7.20 -6.64 -1.14
N SER A 106 8.25 -7.04 -1.85
CA SER A 106 8.19 -7.38 -3.27
C SER A 106 9.16 -8.52 -3.58
N ILE A 107 9.11 -9.05 -4.79
CA ILE A 107 10.11 -10.04 -5.24
C ILE A 107 11.53 -9.46 -5.22
N ALA A 108 11.68 -8.15 -5.34
CA ALA A 108 12.98 -7.48 -5.30
C ALA A 108 13.70 -7.58 -3.95
N ASP A 109 12.98 -7.84 -2.86
CA ASP A 109 13.57 -8.00 -1.52
C ASP A 109 14.28 -9.33 -1.36
N TYR A 110 13.92 -10.33 -2.15
CA TYR A 110 14.53 -11.67 -2.10
C TYR A 110 15.86 -11.74 -2.87
N LEU A 111 16.05 -10.92 -3.90
CA LEU A 111 17.23 -11.00 -4.76
C LEU A 111 18.54 -10.75 -3.99
N PRO A 112 18.66 -9.70 -3.16
CA PRO A 112 19.86 -9.48 -2.34
C PRO A 112 20.14 -10.62 -1.33
N VAL A 113 19.07 -11.21 -0.80
CA VAL A 113 19.18 -12.36 0.12
C VAL A 113 19.72 -13.58 -0.64
N THR A 114 19.19 -13.85 -1.82
CA THR A 114 19.68 -14.94 -2.70
C THR A 114 21.13 -14.70 -3.09
N ASN A 115 21.50 -13.47 -3.46
CA ASN A 115 22.89 -13.12 -3.78
C ASN A 115 23.84 -13.44 -2.61
N ARG A 116 23.47 -13.07 -1.40
CA ARG A 116 24.22 -13.41 -0.19
C ARG A 116 24.35 -14.91 0.01
N LEU A 117 23.26 -15.67 -0.15
CA LEU A 117 23.28 -17.12 0.01
C LEU A 117 24.21 -17.81 -1.00
N LEU A 118 24.20 -17.38 -2.24
CA LEU A 118 25.08 -17.88 -3.30
C LEU A 118 26.58 -17.62 -3.02
N HIS A 119 26.87 -16.65 -2.16
CA HIS A 119 28.23 -16.32 -1.73
C HIS A 119 28.54 -16.77 -0.29
N GLY A 120 28.01 -17.91 0.13
CA GLY A 120 28.31 -18.51 1.42
C GLY A 120 27.72 -17.79 2.63
N GLY A 121 26.73 -16.94 2.44
CA GLY A 121 26.04 -16.22 3.52
C GLY A 121 26.76 -14.97 4.04
N ASP A 122 27.87 -14.57 3.44
CA ASP A 122 28.64 -13.38 3.84
C ASP A 122 27.81 -12.10 3.61
N PRO A 123 27.58 -11.26 4.65
CA PRO A 123 26.78 -10.05 4.57
C PRO A 123 27.27 -9.00 3.56
N LYS A 124 28.54 -9.02 3.19
CA LYS A 124 29.11 -8.09 2.19
C LYS A 124 28.45 -8.22 0.81
N TRP A 125 27.80 -9.36 0.54
CA TRP A 125 27.10 -9.65 -0.71
C TRP A 125 25.62 -9.30 -0.70
N ILE A 126 25.10 -8.63 0.35
CA ILE A 126 23.73 -8.08 0.35
C ILE A 126 23.58 -6.99 -0.72
N PRO A 127 24.51 -6.02 -0.88
CA PRO A 127 24.53 -5.17 -2.06
C PRO A 127 24.75 -6.02 -3.31
N MET A 128 23.83 -5.93 -4.26
CA MET A 128 23.83 -6.73 -5.47
C MET A 128 24.07 -5.81 -6.68
N ASP A 129 24.90 -6.26 -7.61
CA ASP A 129 25.03 -5.59 -8.89
C ASP A 129 23.71 -5.59 -9.65
N THR A 130 23.39 -4.45 -10.24
CA THR A 130 22.12 -4.26 -10.96
C THR A 130 22.25 -4.45 -12.47
N ASP A 131 23.29 -5.14 -12.92
CA ASP A 131 23.42 -5.55 -14.32
C ASP A 131 22.45 -6.68 -14.67
N VAL A 132 22.19 -6.84 -15.97
CA VAL A 132 21.20 -7.83 -16.47
C VAL A 132 21.56 -9.25 -16.05
N GLN A 133 22.85 -9.60 -16.06
CA GLN A 133 23.30 -10.95 -15.78
C GLN A 133 23.09 -11.30 -14.29
N SER A 134 23.50 -10.41 -13.40
CA SER A 134 23.36 -10.57 -11.94
C SER A 134 21.89 -10.63 -11.52
N VAL A 135 21.04 -9.72 -12.01
CA VAL A 135 19.61 -9.72 -11.72
C VAL A 135 18.96 -11.00 -12.25
N THR A 136 19.26 -11.41 -13.48
CA THR A 136 18.66 -12.62 -14.07
C THR A 136 19.10 -13.88 -13.33
N ALA A 137 20.38 -14.01 -12.97
CA ALA A 137 20.90 -15.14 -12.23
C ALA A 137 20.25 -15.24 -10.83
N ASN A 138 20.23 -14.15 -10.08
CA ASN A 138 19.59 -14.12 -8.77
C ASN A 138 18.09 -14.43 -8.85
N MET A 139 17.37 -13.89 -9.84
CA MET A 139 15.96 -14.21 -10.08
C MET A 139 15.77 -15.70 -10.36
N PHE A 140 16.61 -16.29 -11.22
CA PHE A 140 16.55 -17.71 -11.52
C PHE A 140 16.73 -18.55 -10.24
N PHE A 141 17.74 -18.30 -9.44
CA PHE A 141 17.98 -19.03 -8.19
C PHE A 141 16.88 -18.79 -7.15
N THR A 142 16.35 -17.58 -7.05
CA THR A 142 15.22 -17.28 -6.17
C THR A 142 14.00 -18.12 -6.53
N LEU A 143 13.65 -18.18 -7.83
CA LEU A 143 12.46 -18.90 -8.30
C LEU A 143 12.64 -20.43 -8.36
N THR A 144 13.84 -20.94 -8.54
CA THR A 144 14.12 -22.39 -8.61
C THR A 144 14.44 -23.00 -7.27
N GLY A 145 14.90 -22.21 -6.30
CA GLY A 145 15.21 -22.67 -4.94
C GLY A 145 13.96 -23.03 -4.12
N HIS A 146 12.79 -22.61 -4.56
CA HIS A 146 11.50 -22.84 -3.92
C HIS A 146 10.44 -23.20 -4.96
N SER A 147 9.23 -23.57 -4.53
CA SER A 147 8.12 -23.73 -5.46
C SER A 147 7.70 -22.36 -6.03
N LEU A 148 7.45 -22.29 -7.33
CA LEU A 148 6.87 -21.07 -7.95
C LEU A 148 5.57 -20.64 -7.28
N THR A 149 4.84 -21.59 -6.66
CA THR A 149 3.65 -21.32 -5.88
C THR A 149 3.90 -20.43 -4.66
N ASP A 150 5.10 -20.45 -4.10
CA ASP A 150 5.43 -19.66 -2.91
C ASP A 150 5.53 -18.16 -3.22
N TYR A 151 5.78 -17.81 -4.47
CA TYR A 151 5.93 -16.43 -4.94
C TYR A 151 4.76 -15.92 -5.79
N GLN A 152 3.68 -16.72 -5.98
CA GLN A 152 2.53 -16.33 -6.81
C GLN A 152 1.84 -15.04 -6.35
N GLN A 153 1.96 -14.70 -5.07
CA GLN A 153 1.43 -13.44 -4.53
C GLN A 153 2.30 -12.22 -4.88
N LEU A 154 3.57 -12.45 -5.27
CA LEU A 154 4.53 -11.37 -5.53
C LEU A 154 4.92 -11.28 -7.00
N ILE A 155 4.76 -12.34 -7.76
CA ILE A 155 5.17 -12.38 -9.16
C ILE A 155 4.34 -13.37 -9.96
N ARG A 156 3.96 -12.98 -11.15
CA ARG A 156 3.30 -13.86 -12.10
C ARG A 156 4.28 -14.86 -12.72
N SER A 157 3.83 -16.05 -13.03
CA SER A 157 4.68 -17.14 -13.54
C SER A 157 5.41 -16.82 -14.86
N ASP A 158 4.82 -15.97 -15.71
CA ASP A 158 5.42 -15.47 -16.95
C ASP A 158 6.38 -14.30 -16.72
N LEU A 159 6.55 -13.86 -15.49
CA LEU A 159 7.38 -12.73 -15.10
C LEU A 159 6.98 -11.38 -15.75
N SER A 160 5.76 -11.25 -16.24
CA SER A 160 5.25 -10.03 -16.87
C SER A 160 4.75 -9.01 -15.87
N SER A 161 4.20 -9.47 -14.74
CA SER A 161 3.72 -8.61 -13.66
C SER A 161 4.20 -9.08 -12.29
N GLY A 162 4.17 -8.20 -11.33
CA GLY A 162 4.48 -8.50 -9.95
C GLY A 162 3.90 -7.45 -9.02
N ASP A 163 3.76 -7.81 -7.76
CA ASP A 163 3.13 -7.01 -6.75
C ASP A 163 4.15 -6.44 -5.79
N VAL A 164 3.91 -5.20 -5.39
CA VAL A 164 4.51 -4.62 -4.19
C VAL A 164 3.40 -4.54 -3.16
N VAL A 165 3.53 -5.33 -2.12
CA VAL A 165 2.59 -5.38 -1.00
C VAL A 165 3.03 -4.36 0.04
N LEU A 166 2.10 -3.52 0.45
CA LEU A 166 2.30 -2.49 1.45
C LEU A 166 1.40 -2.78 2.64
N TRP A 167 1.92 -2.61 3.84
CA TRP A 167 1.15 -2.73 5.08
C TRP A 167 1.07 -1.39 5.78
N TYR A 168 -0.14 -1.06 6.20
CA TYR A 168 -0.43 0.12 6.99
C TYR A 168 -1.03 -0.28 8.33
N LYS A 169 -0.72 0.49 9.35
CA LYS A 169 -1.38 0.35 10.64
C LYS A 169 -2.73 1.06 10.59
N ASP A 170 -3.73 0.39 11.08
CA ASP A 170 -5.02 0.99 11.36
C ASP A 170 -4.91 1.69 12.73
N LEU A 171 -4.73 3.02 12.72
CA LEU A 171 -4.42 3.84 13.90
C LEU A 171 -5.60 4.71 14.30
#